data_206235f21dc4ba3529e2c2e7ae2517eb
#
_entry.id   206235f21dc4ba3529e2c2e7ae2517eb
#
_cell.length_a   1.000
_cell.length_b   1.000
_cell.length_c   1.000
_cell.angle_alpha   90.00
_cell.angle_beta   90.00
_cell.angle_gamma   90.00
#
_symmetry.space_group_name_H-M   'P 1'
#
loop_
_entity.id
_entity.type
_entity.pdbx_description
1 polymer ?
#
loop_
_entity_poly.entity_id
_entity_poly.type
_entity_poly.pdbx_seq_one_letter_code
_entity_poly.pdbx_strand_id
1 'polypeptide(L)'
;MLILRLLMIYSRFPLVALVLSLALLLPLPNASADDAKNEDTAEQYKWFFTLYGGPHAQPDLGHVLLFDMSIEDDTYMIVGALAYEFWRYQDYISFEAEGQLGKFFGQEHQGQLNAQVIARWLKFPWNKYVKTTFAVGDGFSYNTEVSDVEKDDDEGAGRWLNYLMFEWTLGLPKYPRWDFVYRIHHRSGIAGLVGDGGSNYPTIGFKYAF
;
A
#
# COMPACT_ATOMS: atom_id res chain seq x y z
N MET A 1 -20.74 -12.05 -12.37
CA MET A 1 -20.67 -12.35 -10.95
C MET A 1 -19.63 -11.50 -10.20
N LEU A 2 -18.45 -11.25 -10.79
CA LEU A 2 -17.39 -10.42 -10.18
C LEU A 2 -17.79 -8.96 -9.95
N ILE A 3 -18.42 -8.32 -10.92
CA ILE A 3 -18.87 -6.91 -10.84
C ILE A 3 -19.91 -6.67 -9.75
N LEU A 4 -20.83 -7.64 -9.54
CA LEU A 4 -21.84 -7.52 -8.47
C LEU A 4 -21.24 -7.65 -7.06
N ARG A 5 -20.16 -8.43 -6.90
CA ARG A 5 -19.44 -8.53 -5.62
C ARG A 5 -18.64 -7.25 -5.34
N LEU A 6 -18.01 -6.65 -6.35
CA LEU A 6 -17.36 -5.34 -6.24
C LEU A 6 -18.36 -4.25 -5.80
N LEU A 7 -19.55 -4.18 -6.41
CA LEU A 7 -20.57 -3.21 -6.04
C LEU A 7 -21.11 -3.39 -4.61
N MET A 8 -21.19 -4.63 -4.11
CA MET A 8 -21.59 -4.89 -2.71
C MET A 8 -20.51 -4.46 -1.71
N ILE A 9 -19.22 -4.59 -2.07
CA ILE A 9 -18.11 -4.08 -1.23
C ILE A 9 -18.17 -2.56 -1.15
N TYR A 10 -18.43 -1.86 -2.26
CA TYR A 10 -18.55 -0.40 -2.29
C TYR A 10 -19.70 0.15 -1.43
N SER A 11 -20.81 -0.57 -1.30
CA SER A 11 -21.94 -0.13 -0.48
C SER A 11 -21.69 -0.24 1.03
N ARG A 12 -20.76 -1.10 1.45
CA ARG A 12 -20.39 -1.28 2.87
C ARG A 12 -19.24 -0.37 3.34
N PHE A 13 -18.48 0.21 2.40
CA PHE A 13 -17.31 1.04 2.73
C PHE A 13 -17.38 2.43 2.10
N PRO A 14 -18.28 3.33 2.60
CA PRO A 14 -18.45 4.67 2.04
C PRO A 14 -17.17 5.52 2.09
N LEU A 15 -16.25 5.23 3.03
CA LEU A 15 -14.99 5.94 3.16
C LEU A 15 -13.98 5.55 2.06
N VAL A 16 -13.95 4.29 1.65
CA VAL A 16 -13.11 3.85 0.51
C VAL A 16 -13.62 4.49 -0.78
N ALA A 17 -14.95 4.55 -0.95
CA ALA A 17 -15.58 5.27 -2.06
C ALA A 17 -15.28 6.77 -2.00
N LEU A 18 -15.22 7.38 -0.81
CA LEU A 18 -14.88 8.80 -0.62
C LEU A 18 -13.41 9.07 -0.98
N VAL A 19 -12.47 8.22 -0.56
CA VAL A 19 -11.04 8.35 -0.89
C VAL A 19 -10.81 8.21 -2.40
N LEU A 20 -11.47 7.24 -3.04
CA LEU A 20 -11.44 7.09 -4.50
C LEU A 20 -12.07 8.29 -5.22
N SER A 21 -13.16 8.84 -4.66
CA SER A 21 -13.82 10.04 -5.21
C SER A 21 -12.97 11.30 -5.02
N LEU A 22 -12.28 11.43 -3.88
CA LEU A 22 -11.37 12.54 -3.60
C LEU A 22 -10.12 12.49 -4.51
N ALA A 23 -9.60 11.29 -4.80
CA ALA A 23 -8.51 11.10 -5.74
C ALA A 23 -8.90 11.48 -7.19
N LEU A 24 -10.18 11.29 -7.56
CA LEU A 24 -10.74 11.73 -8.85
C LEU A 24 -10.98 13.25 -8.93
N LEU A 25 -11.07 13.93 -7.79
CA LEU A 25 -11.23 15.39 -7.69
C LEU A 25 -9.90 16.15 -7.62
N LEU A 26 -8.76 15.42 -7.44
CA LEU A 26 -7.46 16.04 -7.57
C LEU A 26 -7.32 16.56 -9.01
N PRO A 27 -6.91 17.83 -9.21
CA PRO A 27 -6.72 18.36 -10.56
C PRO A 27 -5.71 17.46 -11.27
N LEU A 28 -6.18 16.78 -12.32
CA LEU A 28 -5.28 16.09 -13.23
C LEU A 28 -4.26 17.13 -13.70
N PRO A 29 -2.96 16.94 -13.49
CA PRO A 29 -1.98 17.87 -14.01
C PRO A 29 -2.25 17.99 -15.51
N ASN A 30 -2.42 19.21 -15.99
CA ASN A 30 -2.49 19.47 -17.42
C ASN A 30 -1.19 18.91 -18.01
N ALA A 31 -1.28 17.76 -18.68
CA ALA A 31 -0.18 17.23 -19.45
C ALA A 31 0.09 18.23 -20.57
N SER A 32 1.04 19.14 -20.36
CA SER A 32 1.51 20.02 -21.43
C SER A 32 2.22 19.13 -22.44
N ALA A 33 2.01 19.43 -23.71
CA ALA A 33 2.63 18.70 -24.83
C ALA A 33 4.18 18.76 -24.81
N ASP A 34 4.79 19.51 -23.91
CA ASP A 34 6.23 19.60 -23.67
C ASP A 34 6.77 18.39 -22.87
N ASP A 35 5.94 17.71 -22.09
CA ASP A 35 6.36 16.51 -21.32
C ASP A 35 6.67 15.31 -22.23
N ALA A 36 6.22 15.32 -23.48
CA ALA A 36 6.42 14.24 -24.45
C ALA A 36 7.75 14.33 -25.24
N LYS A 37 8.52 15.41 -25.09
CA LYS A 37 9.75 15.65 -25.86
C LYS A 37 11.07 15.40 -25.14
N ASN A 38 11.03 15.04 -23.85
CA ASN A 38 12.24 14.84 -23.05
C ASN A 38 12.42 13.35 -22.68
N GLU A 39 12.56 12.47 -23.68
CA GLU A 39 12.97 11.08 -23.42
C GLU A 39 14.43 10.96 -22.92
N ASP A 40 15.26 12.00 -23.08
CA ASP A 40 16.69 11.96 -22.71
C ASP A 40 17.04 12.64 -21.36
N THR A 41 16.07 13.27 -20.69
CA THR A 41 16.26 13.83 -19.35
C THR A 41 14.99 13.63 -18.51
N ALA A 42 14.56 12.38 -18.34
CA ALA A 42 13.55 12.09 -17.33
C ALA A 42 14.17 12.44 -15.97
N GLU A 43 13.81 13.59 -15.44
CA GLU A 43 14.15 14.00 -14.09
C GLU A 43 13.68 12.87 -13.17
N GLN A 44 14.64 12.17 -12.59
CA GLN A 44 14.37 10.97 -11.82
C GLN A 44 13.74 11.40 -10.50
N TYR A 45 12.42 11.28 -10.39
CA TYR A 45 11.72 11.55 -9.14
C TYR A 45 12.25 10.63 -8.05
N LYS A 46 12.58 11.21 -6.90
CA LYS A 46 13.12 10.47 -5.75
C LYS A 46 12.15 10.41 -4.59
N TRP A 47 11.16 11.27 -4.56
CA TRP A 47 10.16 11.33 -3.53
C TRP A 47 8.82 10.80 -4.03
N PHE A 48 8.17 10.01 -3.20
CA PHE A 48 6.88 9.40 -3.51
C PHE A 48 5.93 9.57 -2.35
N PHE A 49 4.76 10.10 -2.60
CA PHE A 49 3.66 10.08 -1.66
C PHE A 49 2.65 9.02 -2.08
N THR A 50 2.25 8.15 -1.15
CA THR A 50 1.24 7.12 -1.40
C THR A 50 0.11 7.28 -0.39
N LEU A 51 -1.13 7.33 -0.88
CA LEU A 51 -2.35 7.25 -0.07
C LEU A 51 -3.07 5.95 -0.42
N TYR A 52 -3.31 5.10 0.56
CA TYR A 52 -3.94 3.81 0.34
C TYR A 52 -4.83 3.41 1.52
N GLY A 53 -5.73 2.47 1.30
CA GLY A 53 -6.59 1.94 2.34
C GLY A 53 -7.28 0.66 1.91
N GLY A 54 -7.79 -0.09 2.90
CA GLY A 54 -8.47 -1.35 2.67
C GLY A 54 -8.98 -1.98 3.95
N PRO A 55 -9.77 -3.06 3.82
CA PRO A 55 -10.32 -3.81 4.94
C PRO A 55 -9.30 -4.77 5.54
N HIS A 56 -9.59 -5.22 6.78
CA HIS A 56 -8.94 -6.39 7.36
C HIS A 56 -9.33 -7.67 6.61
N ALA A 57 -8.39 -8.57 6.45
CA ALA A 57 -8.58 -9.85 5.76
C ALA A 57 -7.97 -11.01 6.51
N GLN A 58 -8.66 -12.14 6.48
CA GLN A 58 -8.28 -13.40 7.08
C GLN A 58 -8.16 -14.50 6.01
N PRO A 59 -7.53 -15.67 6.30
CA PRO A 59 -6.92 -16.00 7.60
C PRO A 59 -5.47 -15.50 7.73
N ASP A 60 -4.57 -15.84 6.85
CA ASP A 60 -3.13 -15.56 6.96
C ASP A 60 -2.58 -14.91 5.68
N LEU A 61 -1.34 -14.44 5.75
CA LEU A 61 -0.67 -13.77 4.64
C LEU A 61 -0.62 -14.65 3.38
N GLY A 62 -0.43 -15.96 3.51
CA GLY A 62 -0.34 -16.87 2.36
C GLY A 62 -1.65 -16.89 1.56
N HIS A 63 -2.79 -16.99 2.24
CA HIS A 63 -4.11 -16.95 1.62
C HIS A 63 -4.38 -15.56 1.00
N VAL A 64 -4.01 -14.48 1.69
CA VAL A 64 -4.16 -13.11 1.15
C VAL A 64 -3.34 -12.90 -0.12
N LEU A 65 -2.10 -13.42 -0.17
CA LEU A 65 -1.24 -13.37 -1.37
C LEU A 65 -1.84 -14.16 -2.55
N LEU A 66 -2.55 -15.26 -2.27
CA LEU A 66 -3.21 -16.09 -3.28
C LEU A 66 -4.63 -15.61 -3.62
N PHE A 67 -5.09 -14.48 -3.06
CA PHE A 67 -6.44 -13.95 -3.19
C PHE A 67 -7.54 -14.90 -2.69
N ASP A 68 -7.19 -15.84 -1.81
CA ASP A 68 -8.09 -16.77 -1.12
C ASP A 68 -8.33 -16.27 0.30
N MET A 69 -8.98 -15.11 0.39
CA MET A 69 -9.20 -14.38 1.64
C MET A 69 -10.67 -14.06 1.84
N SER A 70 -11.09 -13.95 3.10
CA SER A 70 -12.38 -13.42 3.52
C SER A 70 -12.22 -12.05 4.19
N ILE A 71 -13.22 -11.19 4.03
CA ILE A 71 -13.34 -9.92 4.73
C ILE A 71 -14.51 -10.12 5.70
N GLU A 72 -14.20 -10.39 6.96
CA GLU A 72 -15.19 -10.79 7.96
C GLU A 72 -15.49 -9.69 8.97
N ASP A 73 -14.54 -8.78 9.20
CA ASP A 73 -14.64 -7.71 10.19
C ASP A 73 -15.04 -6.39 9.56
N ASP A 74 -15.71 -5.55 10.36
CA ASP A 74 -15.97 -4.15 10.01
C ASP A 74 -14.72 -3.25 10.32
N THR A 75 -13.50 -3.81 10.17
CA THR A 75 -12.23 -3.10 10.39
C THR A 75 -11.58 -2.72 9.06
N TYR A 76 -11.20 -1.48 8.94
CA TYR A 76 -10.49 -0.95 7.78
C TYR A 76 -9.48 0.12 8.18
N MET A 77 -8.50 0.37 7.29
CA MET A 77 -7.46 1.36 7.52
C MET A 77 -7.32 2.34 6.36
N ILE A 78 -6.78 3.53 6.67
CA ILE A 78 -6.27 4.49 5.69
C ILE A 78 -4.87 4.88 6.12
N VAL A 79 -3.94 4.92 5.17
CA VAL A 79 -2.52 5.20 5.40
C VAL A 79 -2.01 6.22 4.39
N GLY A 80 -1.29 7.23 4.91
CA GLY A 80 -0.43 8.11 4.14
C GLY A 80 1.03 7.70 4.31
N ALA A 81 1.75 7.52 3.22
CA ALA A 81 3.14 7.10 3.21
C ALA A 81 4.01 8.08 2.41
N LEU A 82 5.21 8.36 2.90
CA LEU A 82 6.22 9.15 2.22
C LEU A 82 7.49 8.32 2.07
N ALA A 83 7.92 8.09 0.82
CA ALA A 83 9.10 7.32 0.49
C ALA A 83 10.16 8.19 -0.21
N TYR A 84 11.41 7.86 0.04
CA TYR A 84 12.58 8.44 -0.64
C TYR A 84 13.42 7.33 -1.26
N GLU A 85 13.66 7.39 -2.59
CA GLU A 85 14.57 6.51 -3.29
C GLU A 85 16.01 6.95 -3.02
N PHE A 86 16.74 6.14 -2.26
CA PHE A 86 18.12 6.47 -1.89
C PHE A 86 19.17 5.74 -2.74
N TRP A 87 18.76 4.67 -3.46
CA TRP A 87 19.65 3.94 -4.36
C TRP A 87 18.88 3.27 -5.50
N ARG A 88 19.51 3.21 -6.69
CA ARG A 88 18.97 2.56 -7.88
C ARG A 88 20.09 1.89 -8.66
N TYR A 89 19.80 0.67 -9.12
CA TYR A 89 20.66 -0.04 -10.06
C TYR A 89 20.00 -0.04 -11.43
N GLN A 90 20.46 0.86 -12.31
CA GLN A 90 19.89 1.06 -13.65
C GLN A 90 18.35 1.17 -13.60
N ASP A 91 17.66 0.52 -14.58
CA ASP A 91 16.21 0.47 -14.64
C ASP A 91 15.64 -0.86 -14.10
N TYR A 92 16.42 -1.58 -13.29
CA TYR A 92 16.03 -2.91 -12.82
C TYR A 92 15.45 -2.88 -11.41
N ILE A 93 16.17 -2.26 -10.48
CA ILE A 93 15.81 -2.29 -9.07
C ILE A 93 16.12 -0.95 -8.39
N SER A 94 15.25 -0.49 -7.50
CA SER A 94 15.51 0.64 -6.60
C SER A 94 15.30 0.25 -5.15
N PHE A 95 15.93 1.00 -4.25
CA PHE A 95 15.75 0.91 -2.82
C PHE A 95 15.21 2.24 -2.30
N GLU A 96 14.13 2.13 -1.51
CA GLU A 96 13.41 3.27 -0.95
C GLU A 96 13.38 3.14 0.58
N ALA A 97 13.45 4.27 1.30
CA ALA A 97 13.12 4.36 2.72
C ALA A 97 11.73 5.01 2.82
N GLU A 98 10.81 4.38 3.53
CA GLU A 98 9.43 4.86 3.65
C GLU A 98 9.02 4.99 5.11
N GLY A 99 8.37 6.13 5.45
CA GLY A 99 7.66 6.38 6.69
C GLY A 99 6.15 6.48 6.43
N GLN A 100 5.34 5.98 7.37
CA GLN A 100 3.89 5.90 7.19
C GLN A 100 3.14 6.34 8.44
N LEU A 101 1.97 6.96 8.21
CA LEU A 101 0.98 7.28 9.22
C LEU A 101 -0.34 6.62 8.84
N GLY A 102 -0.85 5.76 9.69
CA GLY A 102 -2.10 5.04 9.50
C GLY A 102 -3.15 5.37 10.55
N LYS A 103 -4.40 5.25 10.18
CA LYS A 103 -5.56 5.32 11.06
C LYS A 103 -6.51 4.18 10.75
N PHE A 104 -6.93 3.49 11.81
CA PHE A 104 -7.93 2.43 11.74
C PHE A 104 -9.33 2.94 12.08
N PHE A 105 -10.32 2.26 11.56
CA PHE A 105 -11.74 2.57 11.70
C PHE A 105 -12.55 1.29 11.80
N GLY A 106 -13.79 1.41 12.33
CA GLY A 106 -14.69 0.30 12.55
C GLY A 106 -14.55 -0.26 13.96
N GLN A 107 -14.20 -1.52 14.10
CA GLN A 107 -13.95 -2.13 15.42
C GLN A 107 -12.62 -1.63 16.03
N GLU A 108 -11.69 -1.23 15.20
CA GLU A 108 -10.38 -0.70 15.57
C GLU A 108 -10.36 0.82 15.47
N HIS A 109 -9.67 1.48 16.43
CA HIS A 109 -9.62 2.95 16.46
C HIS A 109 -8.20 3.52 16.63
N GLN A 110 -7.18 2.66 16.71
CA GLN A 110 -5.80 3.09 16.93
C GLN A 110 -5.21 3.85 15.73
N GLY A 111 -4.14 4.58 16.02
CA GLY A 111 -3.21 5.11 15.04
C GLY A 111 -2.05 4.13 14.84
N GLN A 112 -1.40 4.19 13.70
CA GLN A 112 -0.25 3.37 13.36
C GLN A 112 0.88 4.21 12.79
N LEU A 113 2.11 3.86 13.18
CA LEU A 113 3.35 4.40 12.65
C LEU A 113 4.16 3.25 12.08
N ASN A 114 4.62 3.36 10.84
CA ASN A 114 5.50 2.37 10.23
C ASN A 114 6.74 3.04 9.64
N ALA A 115 7.84 2.29 9.65
CA ALA A 115 9.07 2.65 8.95
C ALA A 115 9.66 1.40 8.32
N GLN A 116 10.06 1.48 7.03
CA GLN A 116 10.55 0.33 6.28
C GLN A 116 11.59 0.71 5.22
N VAL A 117 12.33 -0.31 4.78
CA VAL A 117 13.12 -0.28 3.57
C VAL A 117 12.41 -1.12 2.52
N ILE A 118 12.33 -0.60 1.30
CA ILE A 118 11.63 -1.22 0.18
C ILE A 118 12.65 -1.56 -0.90
N ALA A 119 12.59 -2.78 -1.44
CA ALA A 119 13.23 -3.17 -2.67
C ALA A 119 12.16 -3.23 -3.77
N ARG A 120 12.34 -2.43 -4.84
CA ARG A 120 11.37 -2.32 -5.94
C ARG A 120 11.97 -2.80 -7.24
N TRP A 121 11.32 -3.77 -7.87
CA TRP A 121 11.58 -4.21 -9.23
C TRP A 121 10.86 -3.28 -10.23
N LEU A 122 11.61 -2.73 -11.19
CA LEU A 122 11.13 -1.66 -12.07
C LEU A 122 10.84 -2.16 -13.50
N LYS A 123 11.40 -3.29 -13.93
CA LYS A 123 11.41 -3.68 -15.33
C LYS A 123 10.50 -4.85 -15.62
N PHE A 124 9.42 -4.58 -16.34
CA PHE A 124 8.52 -5.59 -16.90
C PHE A 124 8.48 -5.47 -18.43
N PRO A 125 8.30 -6.59 -19.16
CA PRO A 125 8.34 -6.57 -20.63
C PRO A 125 7.29 -5.65 -21.29
N TRP A 126 6.21 -5.38 -20.59
CA TRP A 126 5.08 -4.58 -21.04
C TRP A 126 5.07 -3.13 -20.55
N ASN A 127 6.14 -2.66 -19.90
CA ASN A 127 6.18 -1.29 -19.32
C ASN A 127 5.99 -0.17 -20.35
N LYS A 128 6.24 -0.44 -21.64
CA LYS A 128 5.94 0.50 -22.73
C LYS A 128 4.43 0.78 -22.89
N TYR A 129 3.56 -0.10 -22.39
CA TYR A 129 2.10 0.04 -22.47
C TYR A 129 1.51 0.43 -21.10
N VAL A 130 1.92 -0.28 -20.07
CA VAL A 130 1.49 -0.05 -18.68
C VAL A 130 2.73 -0.11 -17.80
N LYS A 131 3.14 1.04 -17.25
CA LYS A 131 4.24 1.10 -16.28
C LYS A 131 3.87 0.25 -15.07
N THR A 132 4.58 -0.86 -14.89
CA THR A 132 4.35 -1.80 -13.80
C THR A 132 5.59 -1.89 -12.93
N THR A 133 5.42 -1.88 -11.61
CA THR A 133 6.49 -2.23 -10.67
C THR A 133 5.97 -3.22 -9.64
N PHE A 134 6.89 -4.00 -9.07
CA PHE A 134 6.62 -4.85 -7.93
C PHE A 134 7.61 -4.51 -6.82
N ALA A 135 7.15 -4.44 -5.57
CA ALA A 135 8.00 -4.12 -4.44
C ALA A 135 7.72 -5.02 -3.25
N VAL A 136 8.78 -5.26 -2.48
CA VAL A 136 8.72 -5.87 -1.15
C VAL A 136 9.38 -4.91 -0.18
N GLY A 137 8.73 -4.64 0.93
CA GLY A 137 9.24 -3.81 2.01
C GLY A 137 9.21 -4.55 3.33
N ASP A 138 10.22 -4.30 4.16
CA ASP A 138 10.33 -4.85 5.50
C ASP A 138 10.76 -3.78 6.50
N GLY A 139 10.22 -3.84 7.72
CA GLY A 139 10.50 -2.85 8.74
C GLY A 139 9.72 -3.04 10.03
N PHE A 140 9.40 -1.93 10.68
CA PHE A 140 8.73 -1.92 11.98
C PHE A 140 7.41 -1.19 11.93
N SER A 141 6.47 -1.68 12.73
CA SER A 141 5.15 -1.11 12.93
C SER A 141 4.90 -0.87 14.42
N TYR A 142 4.35 0.29 14.75
CA TYR A 142 3.90 0.65 16.08
C TYR A 142 2.45 1.10 16.05
N ASN A 143 1.60 0.43 16.84
CA ASN A 143 0.23 0.87 17.10
C ASN A 143 0.15 1.68 18.40
N THR A 144 -0.66 2.75 18.38
CA THR A 144 -0.90 3.56 19.59
C THR A 144 -1.61 2.79 20.69
N GLU A 145 -2.38 1.76 20.31
CA GLU A 145 -3.06 0.81 21.20
C GLU A 145 -2.81 -0.61 20.69
N VAL A 146 -2.97 -1.61 21.54
CA VAL A 146 -2.89 -3.00 21.11
C VAL A 146 -4.15 -3.33 20.32
N SER A 147 -3.98 -3.86 19.11
CA SER A 147 -5.07 -4.23 18.22
C SER A 147 -5.95 -5.32 18.84
N ASP A 148 -7.27 -5.15 18.81
CA ASP A 148 -8.19 -6.17 19.32
C ASP A 148 -8.24 -7.37 18.36
N VAL A 149 -8.15 -7.11 17.04
CA VAL A 149 -8.02 -8.17 16.01
C VAL A 149 -6.80 -9.06 16.24
N GLU A 150 -5.66 -8.46 16.63
CA GLU A 150 -4.43 -9.21 16.90
C GLU A 150 -4.48 -9.96 18.25
N LYS A 151 -5.25 -9.47 19.24
CA LYS A 151 -5.46 -10.14 20.52
C LYS A 151 -6.35 -11.38 20.39
N ASP A 152 -7.33 -11.36 19.49
CA ASP A 152 -8.21 -12.51 19.27
C ASP A 152 -7.42 -13.69 18.71
N ASP A 153 -6.35 -13.42 17.95
CA ASP A 153 -5.48 -14.43 17.39
C ASP A 153 -4.36 -14.86 18.37
N ASP A 154 -3.93 -13.97 19.29
CA ASP A 154 -2.83 -14.25 20.23
C ASP A 154 -2.90 -13.39 21.50
N GLU A 155 -2.89 -14.04 22.69
CA GLU A 155 -2.89 -13.37 23.99
C GLU A 155 -1.65 -12.48 24.22
N GLY A 156 -0.57 -12.69 23.47
CA GLY A 156 0.69 -11.95 23.52
C GLY A 156 0.78 -10.74 22.61
N ALA A 157 -0.31 -10.36 21.94
CA ALA A 157 -0.31 -9.26 20.99
C ALA A 157 0.31 -7.97 21.54
N GLY A 158 1.24 -7.36 20.78
CA GLY A 158 2.03 -6.21 21.19
C GLY A 158 1.79 -4.98 20.31
N ARG A 159 2.17 -3.80 20.83
CA ARG A 159 2.12 -2.56 20.03
C ARG A 159 3.20 -2.53 18.95
N TRP A 160 4.35 -3.16 19.19
CA TRP A 160 5.46 -3.27 18.27
C TRP A 160 5.42 -4.61 17.55
N LEU A 161 5.33 -4.58 16.25
CA LEU A 161 5.42 -5.76 15.38
C LEU A 161 6.33 -5.48 14.20
N ASN A 162 6.71 -6.52 13.49
CA ASN A 162 7.31 -6.41 12.17
C ASN A 162 6.26 -5.91 11.18
N TYR A 163 6.70 -5.10 10.23
CA TYR A 163 5.91 -4.65 9.10
C TYR A 163 6.47 -5.24 7.82
N LEU A 164 5.67 -6.02 7.12
CA LEU A 164 6.00 -6.60 5.82
C LEU A 164 5.00 -6.11 4.77
N MET A 165 5.50 -5.70 3.61
CA MET A 165 4.70 -5.13 2.54
C MET A 165 5.00 -5.79 1.20
N PHE A 166 3.93 -6.09 0.45
CA PHE A 166 4.00 -6.41 -0.98
C PHE A 166 3.20 -5.38 -1.75
N GLU A 167 3.80 -4.80 -2.80
CA GLU A 167 3.14 -3.74 -3.56
C GLU A 167 3.27 -3.98 -5.06
N TRP A 168 2.16 -3.83 -5.76
CA TRP A 168 2.10 -3.68 -7.20
C TRP A 168 1.69 -2.26 -7.54
N THR A 169 2.41 -1.64 -8.48
CA THR A 169 1.98 -0.35 -9.04
C THR A 169 1.68 -0.50 -10.52
N LEU A 170 0.66 0.22 -10.98
CA LEU A 170 0.24 0.28 -12.38
C LEU A 170 0.07 1.74 -12.78
N GLY A 171 0.84 2.21 -13.74
CA GLY A 171 0.78 3.58 -14.25
C GLY A 171 0.62 3.62 -15.77
N LEU A 172 0.13 4.74 -16.27
CA LEU A 172 0.10 5.00 -17.69
C LEU A 172 1.34 5.82 -18.07
N PRO A 173 2.09 5.46 -19.14
CA PRO A 173 3.25 6.24 -19.58
C PRO A 173 2.95 7.72 -19.83
N LYS A 174 1.71 8.04 -20.23
CA LYS A 174 1.24 9.43 -20.41
C LYS A 174 1.19 10.24 -19.11
N TYR A 175 1.07 9.56 -17.95
CA TYR A 175 0.99 10.19 -16.63
C TYR A 175 2.10 9.67 -15.73
N PRO A 176 3.38 10.01 -15.99
CA PRO A 176 4.55 9.37 -15.39
C PRO A 176 4.64 9.53 -13.87
N ARG A 177 3.98 10.54 -13.31
CA ARG A 177 3.97 10.82 -11.87
C ARG A 177 2.93 10.04 -11.08
N TRP A 178 1.93 9.44 -11.74
CA TRP A 178 0.80 8.81 -11.09
C TRP A 178 0.79 7.31 -11.34
N ASP A 179 0.67 6.54 -10.25
CA ASP A 179 0.47 5.11 -10.29
C ASP A 179 -0.73 4.72 -9.42
N PHE A 180 -1.54 3.79 -9.90
CA PHE A 180 -2.45 3.03 -9.07
C PHE A 180 -1.63 2.03 -8.24
N VAL A 181 -2.02 1.82 -6.99
CA VAL A 181 -1.33 0.93 -6.04
C VAL A 181 -2.28 -0.16 -5.58
N TYR A 182 -1.82 -1.41 -5.63
CA TYR A 182 -2.33 -2.51 -4.83
C TYR A 182 -1.25 -2.90 -3.85
N ARG A 183 -1.54 -2.86 -2.54
CA ARG A 183 -0.57 -3.15 -1.48
C ARG A 183 -1.18 -4.10 -0.47
N ILE A 184 -0.43 -5.13 -0.10
CA ILE A 184 -0.71 -5.95 1.07
C ILE A 184 0.10 -5.38 2.21
N HIS A 185 -0.60 -4.87 3.23
CA HIS A 185 -0.06 -4.32 4.45
C HIS A 185 -0.18 -5.40 5.53
N HIS A 186 0.95 -6.00 5.89
CA HIS A 186 1.02 -7.12 6.82
C HIS A 186 1.81 -6.74 8.06
N ARG A 187 1.27 -7.10 9.23
CA ARG A 187 1.97 -7.04 10.52
C ARG A 187 2.10 -8.45 11.07
N SER A 188 3.24 -8.74 11.70
CA SER A 188 3.44 -10.04 12.37
C SER A 188 4.51 -9.98 13.43
N GLY A 189 4.43 -10.89 14.40
CA GLY A 189 5.44 -11.07 15.45
C GLY A 189 6.69 -11.80 14.99
N ILE A 190 6.81 -12.25 13.74
CA ILE A 190 7.91 -13.09 13.23
C ILE A 190 8.17 -14.26 14.16
N ALA A 191 7.17 -15.14 14.35
CA ALA A 191 7.25 -16.30 15.23
C ALA A 191 7.72 -15.94 16.67
N GLY A 192 7.25 -14.80 17.21
CA GLY A 192 7.54 -14.34 18.57
C GLY A 192 8.85 -13.59 18.76
N LEU A 193 9.59 -13.27 17.69
CA LEU A 193 10.85 -12.52 17.79
C LEU A 193 10.64 -11.02 18.11
N VAL A 194 9.52 -10.44 17.68
CA VAL A 194 9.21 -9.00 17.87
C VAL A 194 7.96 -8.80 18.73
N GLY A 195 7.16 -9.83 18.93
CA GLY A 195 5.88 -9.86 19.63
C GLY A 195 5.04 -11.00 19.10
N ASP A 196 3.82 -11.10 19.56
CA ASP A 196 2.85 -12.08 19.09
C ASP A 196 1.70 -11.36 18.38
N GLY A 197 0.96 -12.08 17.54
CA GLY A 197 -0.13 -11.57 16.73
C GLY A 197 0.27 -11.22 15.30
N GLY A 198 -0.73 -10.84 14.51
CA GLY A 198 -0.57 -10.46 13.12
C GLY A 198 -1.87 -10.02 12.50
N SER A 199 -1.79 -9.22 11.45
CA SER A 199 -2.95 -8.73 10.72
C SER A 199 -2.63 -8.47 9.25
N ASN A 200 -3.61 -8.63 8.38
CA ASN A 200 -3.48 -8.47 6.93
C ASN A 200 -4.50 -7.47 6.42
N TYR A 201 -4.04 -6.51 5.61
CA TYR A 201 -4.89 -5.54 4.96
C TYR A 201 -4.57 -5.49 3.47
N PRO A 202 -5.36 -6.14 2.60
CA PRO A 202 -5.31 -5.91 1.16
C PRO A 202 -5.84 -4.50 0.87
N THR A 203 -5.00 -3.65 0.32
CA THR A 203 -5.28 -2.22 0.16
C THR A 203 -5.12 -1.78 -1.28
N ILE A 204 -5.85 -0.72 -1.63
CA ILE A 204 -5.72 -0.02 -2.90
C ILE A 204 -5.48 1.46 -2.67
N GLY A 205 -4.83 2.11 -3.61
CA GLY A 205 -4.52 3.53 -3.48
C GLY A 205 -3.85 4.13 -4.71
N PHE A 206 -3.24 5.29 -4.49
CA PHE A 206 -2.50 6.01 -5.51
C PHE A 206 -1.15 6.47 -4.98
N LYS A 207 -0.14 6.41 -5.84
CA LYS A 207 1.21 6.92 -5.61
C LYS A 207 1.47 8.09 -6.53
N TYR A 208 2.04 9.16 -5.98
CA TYR A 208 2.47 10.34 -6.71
C TYR A 208 3.97 10.56 -6.55
N ALA A 209 4.68 10.75 -7.66
CA ALA A 209 6.13 11.00 -7.72
C ALA A 209 6.43 12.50 -7.88
N PHE A 210 7.41 13.03 -7.11
CA PHE A 210 7.82 14.44 -7.14
C PHE A 210 9.30 14.66 -6.78
#